data_368b7fbee6064b05046ac8f4f73936b3
#
_entry.id   368b7fbee6064b05046ac8f4f73936b3
#
_cell.length_a   1.000
_cell.length_b   1.000
_cell.length_c   1.000
_cell.angle_alpha   90.00
_cell.angle_beta   90.00
_cell.angle_gamma   90.00
#
_symmetry.space_group_name_H-M   'P 1'
#
loop_
_entity.id
_entity.type
_entity.pdbx_description
1 polymer ?
#
loop_
_entity_poly.entity_id
_entity_poly.type
_entity_poly.pdbx_seq_one_letter_code
_entity_poly.pdbx_strand_id
1 'polypeptide(L)'
;VESTIIDLTCTPPRLLRPGGITLEQLREVLGEVAVDPAVTRLMGEGEKPRAPGMKYRHYAPKAPVTVVQGAPAAAARYIQDHMAPGDGVICFDEYAGLFDGHPLEQLGPSTDVPEQARRVFDALRWFDGTDVQQIWAQCPEAAGIGLAVANRLNKAAGFHIVQAE
;
A
#
# COMPACT_ATOMS: atom_id res chain seq x y z
N VAL A 1 4.62 -7.59 -5.86
CA VAL A 1 4.59 -7.83 -4.39
C VAL A 1 5.34 -9.11 -4.04
N GLU A 2 5.75 -9.26 -2.78
CA GLU A 2 6.51 -10.41 -2.29
C GLU A 2 5.61 -11.60 -1.96
N SER A 3 6.26 -12.69 -1.53
CA SER A 3 5.56 -13.90 -1.07
C SER A 3 4.72 -13.64 0.17
N THR A 4 3.60 -14.32 0.25
CA THR A 4 2.74 -14.39 1.44
C THR A 4 3.48 -15.14 2.56
N ILE A 5 3.39 -14.64 3.79
CA ILE A 5 3.93 -15.31 4.99
C ILE A 5 2.78 -15.58 5.95
N ILE A 6 2.65 -16.86 6.33
CA ILE A 6 1.65 -17.32 7.29
C ILE A 6 2.32 -18.12 8.42
N ASP A 7 1.85 -17.93 9.63
CA ASP A 7 2.27 -18.70 10.81
C ASP A 7 1.24 -19.79 11.09
N LEU A 8 1.65 -21.04 10.89
CA LEU A 8 0.84 -22.23 11.13
C LEU A 8 0.96 -22.76 12.58
N THR A 9 1.80 -22.16 13.40
CA THR A 9 1.96 -22.54 14.82
C THR A 9 0.89 -21.92 15.72
N CYS A 10 0.09 -21.00 15.17
CA CYS A 10 -1.06 -20.39 15.86
C CYS A 10 -2.36 -21.13 15.52
N THR A 11 -3.34 -21.03 16.43
CA THR A 11 -4.71 -21.47 16.19
C THR A 11 -5.67 -20.30 16.46
N PRO A 12 -6.36 -19.78 15.43
CA PRO A 12 -6.21 -20.11 14.00
C PRO A 12 -4.84 -19.71 13.43
N PRO A 13 -4.44 -20.27 12.26
CA PRO A 13 -3.28 -19.78 11.52
C PRO A 13 -3.34 -18.27 11.29
N ARG A 14 -2.18 -17.61 11.25
CA ARG A 14 -2.12 -16.15 11.22
C ARG A 14 -1.34 -15.63 10.02
N LEU A 15 -1.97 -14.80 9.21
CA LEU A 15 -1.31 -14.09 8.12
C LEU A 15 -0.40 -13.00 8.71
N LEU A 16 0.91 -13.12 8.46
CA LEU A 16 1.94 -12.18 8.92
C LEU A 16 2.30 -11.13 7.86
N ARG A 17 2.29 -11.53 6.58
CA ARG A 17 2.55 -10.63 5.46
C ARG A 17 1.68 -11.02 4.27
N PRO A 18 0.79 -10.15 3.80
CA PRO A 18 0.05 -10.39 2.57
C PRO A 18 0.98 -10.36 1.35
N GLY A 19 0.70 -11.18 0.35
CA GLY A 19 1.49 -11.33 -0.85
C GLY A 19 0.69 -11.93 -2.00
N GLY A 20 1.36 -12.65 -2.90
CA GLY A 20 0.74 -13.21 -4.11
C GLY A 20 -0.34 -14.27 -3.84
N ILE A 21 -0.22 -15.04 -2.76
CA ILE A 21 -1.30 -15.91 -2.29
C ILE A 21 -2.21 -15.09 -1.39
N THR A 22 -3.48 -15.00 -1.73
CA THR A 22 -4.43 -14.12 -1.06
C THR A 22 -4.96 -14.74 0.24
N LEU A 23 -5.49 -13.87 1.12
CA LEU A 23 -6.14 -14.32 2.36
C LEU A 23 -7.33 -15.24 2.08
N GLU A 24 -8.08 -14.94 1.02
CA GLU A 24 -9.23 -15.73 0.59
C GLU A 24 -8.80 -17.14 0.17
N GLN A 25 -7.75 -17.26 -0.63
CA GLN A 25 -7.18 -18.56 -1.03
C GLN A 25 -6.66 -19.36 0.17
N LEU A 26 -6.02 -18.69 1.14
CA LEU A 26 -5.61 -19.35 2.38
C LEU A 26 -6.80 -19.89 3.15
N ARG A 27 -7.89 -19.12 3.25
CA ARG A 27 -9.11 -19.53 3.95
C ARG A 27 -9.83 -20.68 3.27
N GLU A 28 -9.79 -20.79 1.93
CA GLU A 28 -10.32 -21.93 1.19
C GLU A 28 -9.66 -23.25 1.59
N VAL A 29 -8.35 -23.23 1.88
CA VAL A 29 -7.58 -24.43 2.23
C VAL A 29 -7.54 -24.70 3.73
N LEU A 30 -7.39 -23.65 4.54
CA LEU A 30 -7.12 -23.74 5.98
C LEU A 30 -8.35 -23.50 6.85
N GLY A 31 -9.44 -23.01 6.27
CA GLY A 31 -10.62 -22.54 7.01
C GLY A 31 -10.39 -21.15 7.60
N GLU A 32 -10.43 -21.02 8.92
CA GLU A 32 -10.20 -19.75 9.58
C GLU A 32 -8.73 -19.35 9.53
N VAL A 33 -8.46 -18.12 9.10
CA VAL A 33 -7.12 -17.50 9.11
C VAL A 33 -7.24 -16.10 9.71
N ALA A 34 -6.54 -15.86 10.81
CA ALA A 34 -6.45 -14.55 11.44
C ALA A 34 -5.44 -13.65 10.68
N VAL A 35 -5.65 -12.34 10.74
CA VAL A 35 -4.71 -11.36 10.20
C VAL A 35 -3.92 -10.76 11.36
N ASP A 36 -2.58 -10.78 11.26
CA ASP A 36 -1.74 -10.16 12.30
C ASP A 36 -1.98 -8.64 12.32
N PRO A 37 -2.11 -8.01 13.51
CA PRO A 37 -2.28 -6.56 13.62
C PRO A 37 -1.24 -5.74 12.87
N ALA A 38 -0.01 -6.22 12.74
CA ALA A 38 1.07 -5.54 12.00
C ALA A 38 0.80 -5.39 10.49
N VAL A 39 -0.18 -6.11 9.96
CA VAL A 39 -0.62 -5.93 8.56
C VAL A 39 -1.40 -4.63 8.38
N THR A 40 -2.13 -4.18 9.39
CA THR A 40 -3.05 -3.05 9.33
C THR A 40 -2.64 -1.84 10.14
N ARG A 41 -1.65 -1.96 11.02
CA ARG A 41 -1.13 -0.86 11.85
C ARG A 41 0.38 -0.97 12.07
N LEU A 42 1.00 0.12 12.52
CA LEU A 42 2.37 0.09 13.03
C LEU A 42 2.49 -0.84 14.24
N MET A 43 3.60 -1.55 14.31
CA MET A 43 3.98 -2.29 15.50
C MET A 43 4.37 -1.30 16.62
N GLY A 44 3.87 -1.56 17.82
CA GLY A 44 4.20 -0.78 19.02
C GLY A 44 5.63 -1.03 19.52
N GLU A 45 6.09 -0.15 20.42
CA GLU A 45 7.36 -0.36 21.13
C GLU A 45 7.29 -1.66 21.95
N GLY A 46 8.31 -2.51 21.80
CA GLY A 46 8.35 -3.81 22.48
C GLY A 46 7.69 -4.97 21.73
N GLU A 47 6.91 -4.73 20.71
CA GLU A 47 6.40 -5.79 19.83
C GLU A 47 7.57 -6.38 19.01
N LYS A 48 7.69 -7.72 19.01
CA LYS A 48 8.72 -8.41 18.24
C LYS A 48 8.19 -8.82 16.87
N PRO A 49 8.88 -8.48 15.77
CA PRO A 49 8.50 -8.94 14.46
C PRO A 49 8.65 -10.45 14.35
N ARG A 50 7.63 -11.10 13.81
CA ARG A 50 7.59 -12.57 13.61
C ARG A 50 8.00 -12.97 12.19
N ALA A 51 8.12 -11.98 11.29
CA ALA A 51 8.54 -12.18 9.91
C ALA A 51 9.28 -10.93 9.39
N PRO A 52 10.12 -11.07 8.35
CA PRO A 52 10.72 -9.94 7.66
C PRO A 52 9.66 -8.96 7.14
N GLY A 53 9.93 -7.68 7.25
CA GLY A 53 9.05 -6.63 6.75
C GLY A 53 7.90 -6.22 7.69
N MET A 54 7.79 -6.80 8.89
CA MET A 54 6.72 -6.44 9.83
C MET A 54 7.01 -5.14 10.62
N LYS A 55 8.25 -4.87 11.01
CA LYS A 55 8.58 -3.82 11.99
C LYS A 55 8.92 -2.46 11.38
N TYR A 56 9.47 -2.42 10.19
CA TYR A 56 10.06 -1.18 9.65
C TYR A 56 9.26 -0.63 8.47
N ARG A 57 9.42 0.66 8.23
CA ARG A 57 9.04 1.30 6.97
C ARG A 57 9.86 0.64 5.85
N HIS A 58 9.33 -0.42 5.28
CA HIS A 58 9.94 -1.09 4.14
C HIS A 58 9.60 -0.35 2.86
N TYR A 59 10.62 -0.16 2.01
CA TYR A 59 10.47 0.48 0.70
C TYR A 59 9.95 1.92 0.73
N ALA A 60 10.01 2.56 1.91
CA ALA A 60 9.64 3.96 2.04
C ALA A 60 10.59 4.83 1.23
N PRO A 61 10.09 5.69 0.35
CA PRO A 61 10.91 6.73 -0.27
C PRO A 61 11.42 7.71 0.79
N LYS A 62 12.37 8.55 0.42
CA LYS A 62 12.93 9.60 1.32
C LYS A 62 11.86 10.58 1.75
N ALA A 63 10.99 10.99 0.81
CA ALA A 63 9.86 11.86 1.12
C ALA A 63 8.75 11.10 1.85
N PRO A 64 8.03 11.73 2.78
CA PRO A 64 6.88 11.12 3.44
C PRO A 64 5.76 10.84 2.44
N VAL A 65 5.05 9.74 2.65
CA VAL A 65 3.92 9.31 1.84
C VAL A 65 2.63 9.44 2.65
N THR A 66 1.60 9.98 2.04
CA THR A 66 0.22 9.95 2.54
C THR A 66 -0.60 9.07 1.60
N VAL A 67 -1.17 8.00 2.14
CA VAL A 67 -2.07 7.12 1.40
C VAL A 67 -3.49 7.66 1.51
N VAL A 68 -4.17 7.78 0.37
CA VAL A 68 -5.57 8.20 0.30
C VAL A 68 -6.42 7.00 -0.09
N GLN A 69 -7.20 6.51 0.87
CA GLN A 69 -8.14 5.41 0.68
C GLN A 69 -9.54 5.93 0.33
N GLY A 70 -10.28 5.15 -0.41
CA GLY A 70 -11.64 5.46 -0.83
C GLY A 70 -11.88 5.10 -2.29
N ALA A 71 -13.04 5.46 -2.81
CA ALA A 71 -13.32 5.28 -4.23
C ALA A 71 -12.26 6.01 -5.08
N PRO A 72 -11.78 5.41 -6.18
CA PRO A 72 -10.67 5.99 -6.95
C PRO A 72 -10.87 7.45 -7.35
N ALA A 73 -12.07 7.82 -7.78
CA ALA A 73 -12.38 9.21 -8.16
C ALA A 73 -12.37 10.18 -6.95
N ALA A 74 -12.88 9.73 -5.80
CA ALA A 74 -12.88 10.52 -4.57
C ALA A 74 -11.44 10.73 -4.06
N ALA A 75 -10.63 9.65 -4.06
CA ALA A 75 -9.23 9.73 -3.68
C ALA A 75 -8.42 10.67 -4.59
N ALA A 76 -8.63 10.61 -5.91
CA ALA A 76 -7.97 11.52 -6.85
C ALA A 76 -8.34 12.98 -6.60
N ARG A 77 -9.62 13.26 -6.35
CA ARG A 77 -10.10 14.61 -6.03
C ARG A 77 -9.52 15.11 -4.70
N TYR A 78 -9.52 14.25 -3.68
CA TYR A 78 -8.92 14.58 -2.39
C TYR A 78 -7.46 15.01 -2.53
N ILE A 79 -6.67 14.24 -3.31
CA ILE A 79 -5.27 14.57 -3.58
C ILE A 79 -5.16 15.94 -4.26
N GLN A 80 -5.95 16.18 -5.32
CA GLN A 80 -5.97 17.45 -6.04
C GLN A 80 -6.24 18.64 -5.11
N ASP A 81 -7.17 18.48 -4.16
CA ASP A 81 -7.58 19.55 -3.26
C ASP A 81 -6.57 19.84 -2.14
N HIS A 82 -5.69 18.89 -1.83
CA HIS A 82 -4.78 18.98 -0.68
C HIS A 82 -3.30 19.06 -1.04
N MET A 83 -2.93 18.69 -2.28
CA MET A 83 -1.53 18.69 -2.69
C MET A 83 -1.00 20.13 -2.90
N ALA A 84 0.28 20.30 -2.61
CA ALA A 84 1.00 21.55 -2.87
C ALA A 84 1.76 21.47 -4.21
N PRO A 85 2.12 22.62 -4.82
CA PRO A 85 3.01 22.65 -5.96
C PRO A 85 4.31 21.88 -5.69
N GLY A 86 4.68 20.96 -6.58
CA GLY A 86 5.88 20.15 -6.44
C GLY A 86 5.74 18.87 -5.61
N ASP A 87 4.56 18.61 -5.03
CA ASP A 87 4.27 17.31 -4.44
C ASP A 87 4.27 16.20 -5.51
N GLY A 88 4.73 15.01 -5.13
CA GLY A 88 4.67 13.82 -5.95
C GLY A 88 3.34 13.09 -5.80
N VAL A 89 2.95 12.34 -6.84
CA VAL A 89 1.72 11.57 -6.85
C VAL A 89 1.97 10.16 -7.38
N ILE A 90 1.43 9.16 -6.69
CA ILE A 90 1.23 7.81 -7.19
C ILE A 90 -0.26 7.64 -7.44
N CYS A 91 -0.68 7.47 -8.67
CA CYS A 91 -2.09 7.40 -9.02
C CYS A 91 -2.40 6.22 -9.93
N PHE A 92 -3.69 5.90 -10.04
CA PHE A 92 -4.16 4.99 -11.10
C PHE A 92 -4.10 5.68 -12.46
N ASP A 93 -3.88 4.90 -13.50
CA ASP A 93 -3.63 5.39 -14.86
C ASP A 93 -4.70 6.36 -15.36
N GLU A 94 -5.97 6.12 -15.01
CA GLU A 94 -7.12 6.92 -15.43
C GLU A 94 -7.11 8.35 -14.89
N TYR A 95 -6.37 8.58 -13.80
CA TYR A 95 -6.32 9.88 -13.11
C TYR A 95 -5.04 10.66 -13.36
N ALA A 96 -4.10 10.11 -14.14
CA ALA A 96 -2.80 10.74 -14.37
C ALA A 96 -2.92 12.18 -14.93
N GLY A 97 -3.85 12.42 -15.83
CA GLY A 97 -4.09 13.74 -16.41
C GLY A 97 -4.56 14.82 -15.42
N LEU A 98 -5.01 14.43 -14.23
CA LEU A 98 -5.40 15.40 -13.18
C LEU A 98 -4.18 16.02 -12.48
N PHE A 99 -3.01 15.41 -12.64
CA PHE A 99 -1.79 15.78 -11.92
C PHE A 99 -0.68 16.28 -12.85
N ASP A 100 -1.05 16.82 -14.00
CA ASP A 100 -0.11 17.40 -14.95
C ASP A 100 0.77 18.47 -14.29
N GLY A 101 2.09 18.38 -14.55
CA GLY A 101 3.07 19.29 -13.95
C GLY A 101 3.61 18.87 -12.58
N HIS A 102 3.13 17.76 -12.02
CA HIS A 102 3.68 17.16 -10.81
C HIS A 102 4.54 15.94 -11.11
N PRO A 103 5.57 15.64 -10.29
CA PRO A 103 6.27 14.36 -10.34
C PRO A 103 5.25 13.23 -10.12
N LEU A 104 5.13 12.32 -11.09
CA LEU A 104 4.02 11.38 -11.16
C LEU A 104 4.52 9.98 -11.49
N GLU A 105 4.02 8.99 -10.77
CA GLU A 105 4.12 7.57 -11.11
C GLU A 105 2.74 6.93 -11.21
N GLN A 106 2.56 6.13 -12.25
CA GLN A 106 1.31 5.41 -12.52
C GLN A 106 1.38 4.01 -11.93
N LEU A 107 0.42 3.70 -11.06
CA LEU A 107 0.34 2.40 -10.38
C LEU A 107 -0.26 1.30 -11.27
N GLY A 108 -0.91 1.67 -12.34
CA GLY A 108 -1.73 0.81 -13.20
C GLY A 108 -3.19 1.22 -13.18
N PRO A 109 -4.03 0.60 -14.02
CA PRO A 109 -5.47 0.84 -13.98
C PRO A 109 -6.08 0.54 -12.62
N SER A 110 -7.08 1.29 -12.18
CA SER A 110 -7.76 1.06 -10.89
C SER A 110 -8.40 -0.34 -10.80
N THR A 111 -8.73 -0.92 -11.95
CA THR A 111 -9.34 -2.25 -12.08
C THR A 111 -8.34 -3.39 -12.26
N ASP A 112 -7.05 -3.09 -12.46
CA ASP A 112 -6.00 -4.10 -12.68
C ASP A 112 -5.05 -4.20 -11.47
N VAL A 113 -5.55 -4.82 -10.40
CA VAL A 113 -4.78 -4.98 -9.17
C VAL A 113 -3.51 -5.83 -9.35
N PRO A 114 -3.47 -6.89 -10.17
CA PRO A 114 -2.22 -7.56 -10.52
C PRO A 114 -1.15 -6.65 -11.11
N GLU A 115 -1.52 -5.71 -11.99
CA GLU A 115 -0.59 -4.74 -12.53
C GLU A 115 -0.08 -3.78 -11.45
N GLN A 116 -0.95 -3.31 -10.57
CA GLN A 116 -0.57 -2.50 -9.42
C GLN A 116 0.42 -3.24 -8.52
N ALA A 117 0.20 -4.53 -8.30
CA ALA A 117 1.11 -5.39 -7.52
C ALA A 117 2.51 -5.51 -8.15
N ARG A 118 2.60 -5.40 -9.46
CA ARG A 118 3.90 -5.39 -10.18
C ARG A 118 4.62 -4.05 -10.04
N ARG A 119 3.88 -2.94 -10.12
CA ARG A 119 4.45 -1.59 -10.20
C ARG A 119 4.74 -0.93 -8.85
N VAL A 120 4.09 -1.35 -7.76
CA VAL A 120 4.10 -0.60 -6.49
C VAL A 120 5.51 -0.30 -5.96
N PHE A 121 6.45 -1.22 -6.08
CA PHE A 121 7.81 -0.99 -5.60
C PHE A 121 8.58 -0.01 -6.47
N ASP A 122 8.47 -0.14 -7.77
CA ASP A 122 9.16 0.75 -8.72
C ASP A 122 8.60 2.16 -8.60
N ALA A 123 7.27 2.31 -8.46
CA ALA A 123 6.62 3.59 -8.23
C ALA A 123 7.13 4.27 -6.95
N LEU A 124 7.25 3.54 -5.84
CA LEU A 124 7.79 4.10 -4.60
C LEU A 124 9.26 4.50 -4.72
N ARG A 125 10.09 3.69 -5.37
CA ARG A 125 11.52 3.95 -5.53
C ARG A 125 11.84 5.09 -6.49
N TRP A 126 11.01 5.28 -7.50
CA TRP A 126 11.23 6.33 -8.49
C TRP A 126 11.38 7.71 -7.84
N PHE A 127 10.63 7.96 -6.77
CA PHE A 127 10.68 9.23 -6.04
C PHE A 127 12.01 9.51 -5.33
N ASP A 128 12.84 8.49 -5.08
CA ASP A 128 14.17 8.68 -4.49
C ASP A 128 15.13 9.47 -5.38
N GLY A 129 14.85 9.52 -6.68
CA GLY A 129 15.55 10.34 -7.68
C GLY A 129 14.97 11.74 -7.87
N THR A 130 14.00 12.15 -7.07
CA THR A 130 13.31 13.44 -7.17
C THR A 130 13.54 14.29 -5.92
N ASP A 131 13.22 15.60 -6.01
CA ASP A 131 13.30 16.53 -4.89
C ASP A 131 11.94 16.78 -4.21
N VAL A 132 10.96 15.91 -4.43
CA VAL A 132 9.64 16.04 -3.81
C VAL A 132 9.74 16.01 -2.28
N GLN A 133 8.90 16.82 -1.61
CA GLN A 133 8.86 16.90 -0.14
C GLN A 133 7.71 16.11 0.45
N GLN A 134 6.74 15.73 -0.36
CA GLN A 134 5.56 14.97 0.00
C GLN A 134 5.13 14.10 -1.20
N ILE A 135 4.61 12.90 -0.94
CA ILE A 135 4.04 12.02 -1.94
C ILE A 135 2.62 11.66 -1.51
N TRP A 136 1.68 11.81 -2.43
CA TRP A 136 0.30 11.37 -2.28
C TRP A 136 0.08 10.08 -3.07
N ALA A 137 -0.59 9.08 -2.51
CA ALA A 137 -0.80 7.81 -3.17
C ALA A 137 -2.25 7.37 -3.13
N GLN A 138 -2.84 7.10 -4.30
CA GLN A 138 -4.07 6.31 -4.38
C GLN A 138 -3.78 4.87 -3.97
N CYS A 139 -4.79 4.19 -3.41
CA CYS A 139 -4.65 2.85 -2.85
C CYS A 139 -5.82 1.97 -3.31
N PRO A 140 -5.59 0.72 -3.75
CA PRO A 140 -6.67 -0.21 -4.04
C PRO A 140 -7.38 -0.65 -2.75
N GLU A 141 -8.56 -1.24 -2.91
CA GLU A 141 -9.24 -1.92 -1.82
C GLU A 141 -8.39 -3.05 -1.25
N ALA A 142 -8.45 -3.23 0.06
CA ALA A 142 -7.72 -4.27 0.79
C ALA A 142 -8.40 -5.64 0.67
N ALA A 143 -8.65 -6.10 -0.56
CA ALA A 143 -9.27 -7.38 -0.88
C ALA A 143 -8.46 -8.11 -1.94
N GLY A 144 -8.40 -9.44 -1.89
CA GLY A 144 -7.58 -10.24 -2.78
C GLY A 144 -6.12 -9.80 -2.74
N ILE A 145 -5.48 -9.71 -3.90
CA ILE A 145 -4.10 -9.22 -4.03
C ILE A 145 -3.97 -7.73 -3.68
N GLY A 146 -5.08 -6.98 -3.69
CA GLY A 146 -5.14 -5.57 -3.26
C GLY A 146 -4.73 -5.39 -1.81
N LEU A 147 -4.95 -6.37 -0.94
CA LEU A 147 -4.45 -6.36 0.43
C LEU A 147 -2.92 -6.23 0.47
N ALA A 148 -2.20 -6.93 -0.40
CA ALA A 148 -0.74 -6.85 -0.48
C ALA A 148 -0.28 -5.49 -1.00
N VAL A 149 -0.92 -4.95 -2.04
CA VAL A 149 -0.60 -3.61 -2.58
C VAL A 149 -0.85 -2.54 -1.53
N ALA A 150 -2.03 -2.54 -0.91
CA ALA A 150 -2.38 -1.61 0.17
C ALA A 150 -1.41 -1.70 1.35
N ASN A 151 -1.05 -2.90 1.77
CA ASN A 151 -0.07 -3.10 2.85
C ASN A 151 1.29 -2.48 2.51
N ARG A 152 1.77 -2.59 1.26
CA ARG A 152 3.05 -1.99 0.84
C ARG A 152 3.00 -0.47 0.87
N LEU A 153 1.96 0.12 0.34
CA LEU A 153 1.75 1.57 0.37
C LEU A 153 1.62 2.08 1.81
N ASN A 154 0.80 1.43 2.63
CA ASN A 154 0.58 1.80 4.02
C ASN A 154 1.87 1.73 4.84
N LYS A 155 2.68 0.70 4.66
CA LYS A 155 3.99 0.59 5.34
C LYS A 155 4.97 1.64 4.86
N ALA A 156 5.04 1.92 3.57
CA ALA A 156 5.86 3.02 3.03
C ALA A 156 5.43 4.38 3.62
N ALA A 157 4.14 4.57 3.84
CA ALA A 157 3.56 5.76 4.47
C ALA A 157 3.72 5.80 6.00
N GLY A 158 4.23 4.74 6.63
CA GLY A 158 4.19 4.62 8.09
C GLY A 158 2.77 4.64 8.63
N PHE A 159 1.81 4.11 7.87
CA PHE A 159 0.36 4.10 8.15
C PHE A 159 -0.25 5.50 8.28
N HIS A 160 0.36 6.51 7.64
CA HIS A 160 -0.28 7.80 7.45
C HIS A 160 -1.32 7.68 6.34
N ILE A 161 -2.56 7.40 6.74
CA ILE A 161 -3.68 7.09 5.87
C ILE A 161 -4.79 8.09 6.10
N VAL A 162 -5.36 8.62 5.02
CA VAL A 162 -6.57 9.46 5.05
C VAL A 162 -7.68 8.79 4.25
N GLN A 163 -8.93 9.05 4.63
CA GLN A 163 -10.10 8.55 3.92
C GLN A 163 -10.68 9.66 3.06
N ALA A 164 -10.88 9.38 1.77
CA ALA A 164 -11.62 10.25 0.87
C ALA A 164 -13.09 9.82 0.87
N GLU A 165 -13.99 10.77 1.09
CA GLU A 165 -15.45 10.59 1.05
C GLU A 165 -16.03 10.93 -0.31
#